data_d2a74a1f9d9b52a29349afb0651a96ba
#
_entry.id   d2a74a1f9d9b52a29349afb0651a96ba
#
_cell.length_a   1.000
_cell.length_b   1.000
_cell.length_c   1.000
_cell.angle_alpha   90.00
_cell.angle_beta   90.00
_cell.angle_gamma   90.00
#
_symmetry.space_group_name_H-M   'P 1'
#
loop_
_entity.id
_entity.type
_entity.pdbx_description
1 polymer ?
#
loop_
_entity_poly.entity_id
_entity_poly.type
_entity_poly.pdbx_seq_one_letter_code
_entity_poly.pdbx_strand_id
1 'polypeptide(L)'
;CDFEQGEYLFRWPFQLGFAACLELLYRMFGGGNILPLTILNWAATVGIHSLLCQISGFLFGKKKTGKIHAILMTGFLPGVLVINYLYGNTLGTFLGFLSLWLLLKWHYSFRWGWAVGSCLAMAFAILLKSFNLILLVAQLIFLGLVSLRRRTKAPVLVAAVMLVLVWAVGEGVDSVYRWRLGRELPQEPPKILWIAMGMQDNWEGWRAPGWYNMYNYTVFE
;
A
#
# COMPACT_ATOMS: atom_id res chain seq x y z
N CYS A 1 15.39 12.83 17.88
CA CYS A 1 14.16 12.91 17.05
C CYS A 1 14.46 12.36 15.67
N ASP A 2 13.62 11.46 15.17
CA ASP A 2 13.84 10.67 13.93
C ASP A 2 13.88 11.49 12.62
N PHE A 3 13.88 12.81 12.71
CA PHE A 3 13.94 13.75 11.58
C PHE A 3 15.22 14.61 11.57
N GLU A 4 16.18 14.33 12.41
CA GLU A 4 17.47 15.01 12.39
C GLU A 4 18.36 14.41 11.30
N GLN A 5 19.34 15.20 10.83
CA GLN A 5 20.26 14.75 9.80
C GLN A 5 20.97 13.46 10.24
N GLY A 6 20.87 12.41 9.43
CA GLY A 6 21.40 11.09 9.74
C GLY A 6 20.38 10.10 10.31
N GLU A 7 19.23 10.56 10.80
CA GLU A 7 18.17 9.71 11.34
C GLU A 7 17.34 9.03 10.25
N TYR A 8 16.60 8.00 10.66
CA TYR A 8 15.87 7.13 9.71
C TYR A 8 14.83 7.87 8.85
N LEU A 9 13.96 8.67 9.47
CA LEU A 9 12.91 9.40 8.74
C LEU A 9 13.44 10.62 7.98
N PHE A 10 14.64 11.11 8.30
CA PHE A 10 15.32 12.11 7.49
C PHE A 10 15.74 11.51 6.13
N ARG A 11 16.26 10.29 6.14
CA ARG A 11 16.69 9.59 4.91
C ARG A 11 15.52 8.98 4.13
N TRP A 12 14.46 8.58 4.84
CA TRP A 12 13.33 7.82 4.28
C TRP A 12 11.99 8.47 4.62
N PRO A 13 11.75 9.73 4.21
CA PRO A 13 10.52 10.46 4.57
C PRO A 13 9.24 9.78 4.05
N PHE A 14 9.32 9.04 2.95
CA PHE A 14 8.19 8.25 2.42
C PHE A 14 7.73 7.09 3.33
N GLN A 15 8.43 6.82 4.42
CA GLN A 15 8.01 5.84 5.44
C GLN A 15 7.15 6.48 6.54
N LEU A 16 6.92 7.78 6.48
CA LEU A 16 6.19 8.53 7.51
C LEU A 16 4.78 7.97 7.76
N GLY A 17 4.07 7.55 6.71
CA GLY A 17 2.74 6.95 6.85
C GLY A 17 2.75 5.68 7.70
N PHE A 18 3.74 4.82 7.51
CA PHE A 18 3.88 3.62 8.34
C PHE A 18 4.35 3.96 9.76
N ALA A 19 5.26 4.92 9.91
CA ALA A 19 5.72 5.42 11.22
C ALA A 19 4.54 6.01 12.02
N ALA A 20 3.64 6.77 11.38
CA ALA A 20 2.43 7.28 12.01
C ALA A 20 1.49 6.16 12.50
N CYS A 21 1.36 5.09 11.71
CA CYS A 21 0.61 3.90 12.13
C CYS A 21 1.24 3.23 13.36
N LEU A 22 2.56 3.08 13.39
CA LEU A 22 3.29 2.56 14.55
C LEU A 22 3.14 3.45 15.78
N GLU A 23 3.25 4.76 15.60
CA GLU A 23 3.03 5.72 16.70
C GLU A 23 1.65 5.56 17.32
N LEU A 24 0.61 5.43 16.49
CA LEU A 24 -0.75 5.19 16.97
C LEU A 24 -0.85 3.89 17.79
N LEU A 25 -0.28 2.79 17.28
CA LEU A 25 -0.28 1.52 17.98
C LEU A 25 0.47 1.59 19.31
N TYR A 26 1.62 2.24 19.35
CA TYR A 26 2.39 2.39 20.59
C TYR A 26 1.71 3.28 21.61
N ARG A 27 0.95 4.29 21.18
CA ARG A 27 0.12 5.10 22.09
C ARG A 27 -1.04 4.32 22.69
N MET A 28 -1.63 3.38 21.93
CA MET A 28 -2.77 2.59 22.40
C MET A 28 -2.34 1.40 23.27
N PHE A 29 -1.22 0.77 22.97
CA PHE A 29 -0.83 -0.53 23.56
C PHE A 29 0.50 -0.48 24.35
N GLY A 30 1.08 0.71 24.50
CA GLY A 30 2.36 0.90 25.18
C GLY A 30 3.56 0.93 24.24
N GLY A 31 4.54 1.81 24.56
CA GLY A 31 5.74 1.99 23.74
C GLY A 31 6.61 0.73 23.70
N GLY A 32 7.07 0.38 22.50
CA GLY A 32 7.91 -0.80 22.26
C GLY A 32 7.16 -2.14 22.21
N ASN A 33 5.85 -2.16 22.42
CA ASN A 33 5.04 -3.37 22.28
C ASN A 33 4.77 -3.68 20.81
N ILE A 34 5.50 -4.63 20.24
CA ILE A 34 5.35 -5.06 18.83
C ILE A 34 4.22 -6.06 18.62
N LEU A 35 3.65 -6.64 19.69
CA LEU A 35 2.63 -7.69 19.59
C LEU A 35 1.38 -7.27 18.82
N PRO A 36 0.80 -6.07 19.02
CA PRO A 36 -0.35 -5.61 18.25
C PRO A 36 -0.06 -5.56 16.73
N LEU A 37 1.11 -5.08 16.33
CA LEU A 37 1.51 -5.05 14.92
C LEU A 37 1.67 -6.45 14.35
N THR A 38 2.24 -7.38 15.12
CA THR A 38 2.37 -8.79 14.73
C THR A 38 1.00 -9.42 14.50
N ILE A 39 0.06 -9.22 15.43
CA ILE A 39 -1.32 -9.72 15.29
C ILE A 39 -2.00 -9.11 14.06
N LEU A 40 -1.85 -7.80 13.84
CA LEU A 40 -2.39 -7.13 12.66
C LEU A 40 -1.80 -7.69 11.36
N ASN A 41 -0.49 -7.96 11.32
CA ASN A 41 0.17 -8.57 10.16
C ASN A 41 -0.37 -9.98 9.87
N TRP A 42 -0.59 -10.79 10.90
CA TRP A 42 -1.18 -12.11 10.75
C TRP A 42 -2.62 -12.01 10.23
N ALA A 43 -3.44 -11.15 10.83
CA ALA A 43 -4.81 -10.92 10.40
C ALA A 43 -4.86 -10.39 8.95
N ALA A 44 -3.97 -9.47 8.59
CA ALA A 44 -3.85 -8.96 7.23
C ALA A 44 -3.48 -10.06 6.22
N THR A 45 -2.55 -10.95 6.57
CA THR A 45 -2.16 -12.07 5.70
C THR A 45 -3.34 -13.01 5.44
N VAL A 46 -4.06 -13.43 6.49
CA VAL A 46 -5.27 -14.24 6.34
C VAL A 46 -6.33 -13.48 5.52
N GLY A 47 -6.47 -12.18 5.78
CA GLY A 47 -7.36 -11.30 5.03
C GLY A 47 -7.01 -11.22 3.54
N ILE A 48 -5.72 -11.08 3.18
CA ILE A 48 -5.26 -11.09 1.78
C ILE A 48 -5.71 -12.38 1.08
N HIS A 49 -5.43 -13.53 1.67
CA HIS A 49 -5.80 -14.82 1.06
C HIS A 49 -7.31 -14.98 0.93
N SER A 50 -8.07 -14.57 1.95
CA SER A 50 -9.54 -14.58 1.90
C SER A 50 -10.09 -13.67 0.79
N LEU A 51 -9.56 -12.46 0.66
CA LEU A 51 -9.95 -11.51 -0.39
C LEU A 51 -9.61 -12.05 -1.78
N LEU A 52 -8.41 -12.59 -1.98
CA LEU A 52 -7.99 -13.15 -3.26
C LEU A 52 -8.86 -14.36 -3.66
N CYS A 53 -9.24 -15.22 -2.72
CA CYS A 53 -10.19 -16.30 -2.97
C CYS A 53 -11.56 -15.77 -3.43
N GLN A 54 -12.06 -14.71 -2.78
CA GLN A 54 -13.33 -14.09 -3.12
C GLN A 54 -13.27 -13.38 -4.48
N ILE A 55 -12.19 -12.60 -4.73
CA ILE A 55 -11.96 -11.90 -6.00
C ILE A 55 -11.87 -12.92 -7.15
N SER A 56 -11.11 -14.00 -6.97
CA SER A 56 -10.99 -15.07 -7.96
C SER A 56 -12.32 -15.72 -8.26
N GLY A 57 -13.09 -16.07 -7.21
CA GLY A 57 -14.44 -16.64 -7.38
C GLY A 57 -15.40 -15.69 -8.10
N PHE A 58 -15.23 -14.40 -7.86
CA PHE A 58 -16.04 -13.35 -8.45
C PHE A 58 -15.73 -13.11 -9.93
N LEU A 59 -14.45 -13.03 -10.29
CA LEU A 59 -14.00 -12.80 -11.65
C LEU A 59 -14.27 -13.97 -12.59
N PHE A 60 -14.08 -15.19 -12.09
CA PHE A 60 -14.21 -16.40 -12.92
C PHE A 60 -15.58 -17.09 -12.78
N GLY A 61 -16.47 -16.58 -11.93
CA GLY A 61 -17.83 -17.09 -11.76
C GLY A 61 -17.93 -18.53 -11.22
N LYS A 62 -16.83 -19.10 -10.72
CA LYS A 62 -16.75 -20.50 -10.26
C LYS A 62 -16.22 -20.59 -8.83
N LYS A 63 -17.05 -21.14 -7.93
CA LYS A 63 -16.61 -21.45 -6.54
C LYS A 63 -15.37 -22.36 -6.51
N LYS A 64 -15.16 -23.19 -7.53
CA LYS A 64 -14.00 -24.07 -7.66
C LYS A 64 -12.69 -23.30 -7.78
N THR A 65 -12.68 -22.14 -8.47
CA THR A 65 -11.48 -21.30 -8.64
C THR A 65 -10.99 -20.76 -7.30
N GLY A 66 -11.89 -20.27 -6.43
CA GLY A 66 -11.53 -19.83 -5.08
C GLY A 66 -10.96 -20.97 -4.22
N LYS A 67 -11.50 -22.19 -4.33
CA LYS A 67 -10.97 -23.37 -3.63
C LYS A 67 -9.55 -23.74 -4.10
N ILE A 68 -9.30 -23.73 -5.42
CA ILE A 68 -7.97 -23.98 -5.99
C ILE A 68 -6.98 -22.91 -5.46
N HIS A 69 -7.38 -21.64 -5.49
CA HIS A 69 -6.55 -20.57 -4.95
C HIS A 69 -6.23 -20.80 -3.46
N ALA A 70 -7.22 -21.17 -2.64
CA ALA A 70 -7.00 -21.46 -1.21
C ALA A 70 -5.98 -22.59 -1.01
N ILE A 71 -6.07 -23.68 -1.77
CA ILE A 71 -5.14 -24.81 -1.70
C ILE A 71 -3.71 -24.36 -2.07
N LEU A 72 -3.57 -23.64 -3.17
CA LEU A 72 -2.27 -23.13 -3.62
C LEU A 72 -1.62 -22.19 -2.57
N MET A 73 -2.43 -21.32 -1.97
CA MET A 73 -1.95 -20.37 -0.96
C MET A 73 -1.58 -21.04 0.36
N THR A 74 -2.26 -22.11 0.75
CA THR A 74 -1.89 -22.89 1.95
C THR A 74 -0.49 -23.51 1.81
N GLY A 75 -0.08 -23.87 0.59
CA GLY A 75 1.27 -24.37 0.29
C GLY A 75 2.32 -23.29 0.04
N PHE A 76 1.95 -22.01 0.02
CA PHE A 76 2.86 -20.92 -0.31
C PHE A 76 3.70 -20.48 0.89
N LEU A 77 4.71 -21.26 1.25
CA LEU A 77 5.62 -21.00 2.37
C LEU A 77 6.23 -19.60 2.40
N PRO A 78 6.67 -18.98 1.27
CA PRO A 78 7.20 -17.62 1.31
C PRO A 78 6.24 -16.61 1.93
N GLY A 79 4.94 -16.73 1.69
CA GLY A 79 3.91 -15.87 2.28
C GLY A 79 3.87 -16.00 3.81
N VAL A 80 4.08 -17.21 4.35
CA VAL A 80 4.12 -17.45 5.79
C VAL A 80 5.38 -16.87 6.42
N LEU A 81 6.53 -17.01 5.76
CA LEU A 81 7.81 -16.49 6.26
C LEU A 81 7.83 -14.96 6.34
N VAL A 82 7.17 -14.28 5.40
CA VAL A 82 7.09 -12.81 5.36
C VAL A 82 6.17 -12.23 6.44
N ILE A 83 5.31 -13.03 7.08
CA ILE A 83 4.38 -12.54 8.12
C ILE A 83 5.12 -11.84 9.27
N ASN A 84 6.28 -12.34 9.66
CA ASN A 84 7.09 -11.77 10.74
C ASN A 84 7.91 -10.54 10.30
N TYR A 85 7.87 -10.18 9.04
CA TYR A 85 8.48 -8.94 8.56
C TYR A 85 7.55 -7.77 8.85
N LEU A 86 7.77 -7.13 10.00
CA LEU A 86 6.92 -6.07 10.55
C LEU A 86 7.18 -4.74 9.83
N TYR A 87 6.65 -4.64 8.63
CA TYR A 87 6.77 -3.47 7.76
C TYR A 87 5.44 -3.20 7.05
N GLY A 88 5.20 -1.98 6.58
CA GLY A 88 3.91 -1.58 5.98
C GLY A 88 3.43 -2.40 4.78
N ASN A 89 4.26 -3.32 4.26
CA ASN A 89 3.94 -4.09 3.05
C ASN A 89 2.68 -4.93 3.20
N THR A 90 2.59 -5.76 4.24
CA THR A 90 1.47 -6.69 4.44
C THR A 90 0.16 -5.95 4.67
N LEU A 91 0.16 -4.96 5.57
CA LEU A 91 -1.02 -4.15 5.85
C LEU A 91 -1.44 -3.33 4.63
N GLY A 92 -0.47 -2.71 3.92
CA GLY A 92 -0.75 -1.97 2.70
C GLY A 92 -1.33 -2.87 1.60
N THR A 93 -0.78 -4.07 1.40
CA THR A 93 -1.30 -5.05 0.44
C THR A 93 -2.72 -5.50 0.79
N PHE A 94 -2.99 -5.77 2.07
CA PHE A 94 -4.34 -6.11 2.54
C PHE A 94 -5.35 -5.01 2.19
N LEU A 95 -5.03 -3.76 2.53
CA LEU A 95 -5.91 -2.62 2.23
C LEU A 95 -6.07 -2.39 0.72
N GLY A 96 -5.02 -2.60 -0.07
CA GLY A 96 -5.09 -2.53 -1.53
C GLY A 96 -6.04 -3.57 -2.14
N PHE A 97 -5.96 -4.82 -1.71
CA PHE A 97 -6.91 -5.86 -2.14
C PHE A 97 -8.31 -5.67 -1.56
N LEU A 98 -8.43 -5.16 -0.35
CA LEU A 98 -9.72 -4.76 0.24
C LEU A 98 -10.38 -3.68 -0.61
N SER A 99 -9.62 -2.67 -1.01
CA SER A 99 -10.09 -1.62 -1.93
C SER A 99 -10.62 -2.21 -3.24
N LEU A 100 -9.85 -3.10 -3.86
CA LEU A 100 -10.26 -3.76 -5.09
C LEU A 100 -11.55 -4.57 -4.91
N TRP A 101 -11.64 -5.34 -3.83
CA TRP A 101 -12.83 -6.13 -3.53
C TRP A 101 -14.07 -5.25 -3.30
N LEU A 102 -13.93 -4.16 -2.54
CA LEU A 102 -15.01 -3.19 -2.31
C LEU A 102 -15.43 -2.51 -3.61
N LEU A 103 -14.48 -2.17 -4.49
CA LEU A 103 -14.76 -1.62 -5.82
C LEU A 103 -15.56 -2.58 -6.68
N LEU A 104 -15.20 -3.87 -6.69
CA LEU A 104 -15.96 -4.89 -7.38
C LEU A 104 -17.37 -5.03 -6.78
N LYS A 105 -17.53 -5.00 -5.47
CA LYS A 105 -18.85 -4.98 -4.80
C LYS A 105 -19.69 -3.79 -5.24
N TRP A 106 -19.09 -2.61 -5.29
CA TRP A 106 -19.76 -1.42 -5.79
C TRP A 106 -20.18 -1.58 -7.25
N HIS A 107 -19.31 -2.10 -8.10
CA HIS A 107 -19.60 -2.30 -9.52
C HIS A 107 -20.86 -3.15 -9.77
N TYR A 108 -21.14 -4.14 -8.90
CA TYR A 108 -22.31 -5.00 -9.03
C TYR A 108 -23.55 -4.51 -8.29
N SER A 109 -23.38 -3.88 -7.13
CA SER A 109 -24.51 -3.48 -6.27
C SER A 109 -24.89 -2.01 -6.36
N PHE A 110 -24.01 -1.16 -6.91
CA PHE A 110 -24.13 0.30 -6.96
C PHE A 110 -24.38 0.98 -5.60
N ARG A 111 -24.08 0.32 -4.48
CA ARG A 111 -24.18 0.93 -3.16
C ARG A 111 -22.95 1.80 -2.89
N TRP A 112 -23.15 3.10 -2.75
CA TRP A 112 -22.07 4.09 -2.58
C TRP A 112 -21.15 3.82 -1.38
N GLY A 113 -21.66 3.18 -0.32
CA GLY A 113 -20.83 2.80 0.83
C GLY A 113 -19.64 1.92 0.45
N TRP A 114 -19.80 1.02 -0.55
CA TRP A 114 -18.68 0.22 -1.06
C TRP A 114 -17.65 1.07 -1.83
N ALA A 115 -18.11 2.09 -2.59
CA ALA A 115 -17.22 3.00 -3.29
C ALA A 115 -16.39 3.83 -2.29
N VAL A 116 -17.04 4.40 -1.29
CA VAL A 116 -16.37 5.18 -0.22
C VAL A 116 -15.36 4.30 0.51
N GLY A 117 -15.77 3.09 0.93
CA GLY A 117 -14.86 2.14 1.57
C GLY A 117 -13.66 1.78 0.70
N SER A 118 -13.87 1.61 -0.62
CA SER A 118 -12.78 1.37 -1.58
C SER A 118 -11.80 2.52 -1.65
N CYS A 119 -12.30 3.76 -1.76
CA CYS A 119 -11.46 4.96 -1.82
C CYS A 119 -10.63 5.13 -0.54
N LEU A 120 -11.24 4.97 0.63
CA LEU A 120 -10.55 5.04 1.91
C LEU A 120 -9.48 3.94 2.06
N ALA A 121 -9.83 2.70 1.74
CA ALA A 121 -8.90 1.58 1.81
C ALA A 121 -7.69 1.80 0.89
N MET A 122 -7.89 2.34 -0.32
CA MET A 122 -6.79 2.66 -1.25
C MET A 122 -5.92 3.79 -0.71
N ALA A 123 -6.50 4.85 -0.16
CA ALA A 123 -5.75 5.97 0.41
C ALA A 123 -4.84 5.50 1.55
N PHE A 124 -5.34 4.69 2.48
CA PHE A 124 -4.53 4.12 3.55
C PHE A 124 -3.54 3.06 3.06
N ALA A 125 -3.87 2.29 2.01
CA ALA A 125 -2.93 1.35 1.41
C ALA A 125 -1.68 2.05 0.88
N ILE A 126 -1.84 3.17 0.17
CA ILE A 126 -0.75 3.96 -0.39
C ILE A 126 0.01 4.69 0.71
N LEU A 127 -0.69 5.23 1.72
CA LEU A 127 -0.06 5.85 2.89
C LEU A 127 0.90 4.87 3.59
N LEU A 128 0.47 3.62 3.80
CA LEU A 128 1.32 2.61 4.42
C LEU A 128 2.45 2.15 3.50
N LYS A 129 2.19 2.06 2.19
CA LYS A 129 3.20 1.61 1.23
C LYS A 129 2.89 2.04 -0.20
N SER A 130 3.77 2.85 -0.75
CA SER A 130 3.61 3.49 -2.08
C SER A 130 3.52 2.51 -3.25
N PHE A 131 4.01 1.25 -3.15
CA PHE A 131 3.87 0.29 -4.24
C PHE A 131 2.40 -0.02 -4.60
N ASN A 132 1.45 0.24 -3.69
CA ASN A 132 0.01 0.12 -3.96
C ASN A 132 -0.48 1.11 -5.04
N LEU A 133 0.34 2.07 -5.48
CA LEU A 133 0.08 2.88 -6.67
C LEU A 133 -0.17 2.00 -7.92
N ILE A 134 0.44 0.82 -8.01
CA ILE A 134 0.17 -0.14 -9.09
C ILE A 134 -1.30 -0.58 -9.07
N LEU A 135 -1.83 -0.89 -7.88
CA LEU A 135 -3.24 -1.25 -7.73
C LEU A 135 -4.17 -0.05 -7.98
N LEU A 136 -3.76 1.14 -7.58
CA LEU A 136 -4.51 2.36 -7.90
C LEU A 136 -4.64 2.54 -9.41
N VAL A 137 -3.55 2.48 -10.16
CA VAL A 137 -3.55 2.60 -11.63
C VAL A 137 -4.46 1.55 -12.25
N ALA A 138 -4.38 0.29 -11.80
CA ALA A 138 -5.25 -0.78 -12.30
C ALA A 138 -6.74 -0.48 -12.01
N GLN A 139 -7.08 0.05 -10.83
CA GLN A 139 -8.45 0.43 -10.49
C GLN A 139 -8.94 1.64 -11.29
N LEU A 140 -8.09 2.61 -11.56
CA LEU A 140 -8.43 3.77 -12.41
C LEU A 140 -8.71 3.33 -13.85
N ILE A 141 -7.90 2.44 -14.42
CA ILE A 141 -8.13 1.84 -15.75
C ILE A 141 -9.48 1.10 -15.76
N PHE A 142 -9.74 0.26 -14.74
CA PHE A 142 -11.00 -0.45 -14.61
C PHE A 142 -12.20 0.51 -14.56
N LEU A 143 -12.15 1.57 -13.75
CA LEU A 143 -13.21 2.57 -13.66
C LEU A 143 -13.41 3.31 -14.97
N GLY A 144 -12.34 3.65 -15.68
CA GLY A 144 -12.39 4.24 -17.02
C GLY A 144 -13.11 3.35 -18.02
N LEU A 145 -12.73 2.06 -18.07
CA LEU A 145 -13.38 1.08 -18.95
C LEU A 145 -14.87 0.88 -18.61
N VAL A 146 -15.23 0.83 -17.32
CA VAL A 146 -16.62 0.75 -16.87
C VAL A 146 -17.41 1.98 -17.28
N SER A 147 -16.82 3.18 -17.15
CA SER A 147 -17.46 4.45 -17.55
C SER A 147 -17.73 4.47 -19.04
N LEU A 148 -16.77 4.10 -19.87
CA LEU A 148 -16.92 4.03 -21.32
C LEU A 148 -18.00 3.02 -21.74
N ARG A 149 -17.98 1.81 -21.15
CA ARG A 149 -18.92 0.74 -21.47
C ARG A 149 -20.35 1.06 -21.06
N ARG A 150 -20.53 1.62 -19.86
CA ARG A 150 -21.86 1.94 -19.30
C ARG A 150 -22.35 3.34 -19.65
N ARG A 151 -21.51 4.17 -20.25
CA ARG A 151 -21.80 5.59 -20.57
C ARG A 151 -22.32 6.37 -19.35
N THR A 152 -21.78 6.12 -18.15
CA THR A 152 -22.18 6.78 -16.90
C THR A 152 -20.99 7.53 -16.29
N LYS A 153 -21.25 8.65 -15.60
CA LYS A 153 -20.23 9.46 -14.94
C LYS A 153 -19.85 8.95 -13.54
N ALA A 154 -20.64 8.03 -12.96
CA ALA A 154 -20.42 7.53 -11.61
C ALA A 154 -19.01 6.91 -11.39
N PRO A 155 -18.46 6.07 -12.30
CA PRO A 155 -17.11 5.55 -12.16
C PRO A 155 -16.03 6.65 -12.19
N VAL A 156 -16.24 7.68 -13.02
CA VAL A 156 -15.32 8.84 -13.08
C VAL A 156 -15.33 9.61 -11.75
N LEU A 157 -16.50 9.79 -11.16
CA LEU A 157 -16.61 10.41 -9.83
C LEU A 157 -15.87 9.58 -8.76
N VAL A 158 -16.04 8.27 -8.75
CA VAL A 158 -15.32 7.39 -7.83
C VAL A 158 -13.81 7.48 -8.03
N ALA A 159 -13.34 7.51 -9.28
CA ALA A 159 -11.91 7.69 -9.59
C ALA A 159 -11.39 9.05 -9.07
N ALA A 160 -12.13 10.14 -9.31
CA ALA A 160 -11.75 11.47 -8.83
C ALA A 160 -11.71 11.52 -7.29
N VAL A 161 -12.71 10.99 -6.60
CA VAL A 161 -12.75 10.93 -5.13
C VAL A 161 -11.58 10.09 -4.61
N MET A 162 -11.27 8.97 -5.24
CA MET A 162 -10.14 8.11 -4.87
C MET A 162 -8.81 8.86 -4.95
N LEU A 163 -8.57 9.60 -6.04
CA LEU A 163 -7.36 10.40 -6.21
C LEU A 163 -7.27 11.53 -5.17
N VAL A 164 -8.37 12.23 -4.94
CA VAL A 164 -8.43 13.30 -3.92
C VAL A 164 -8.15 12.74 -2.53
N LEU A 165 -8.72 11.60 -2.16
CA LEU A 165 -8.50 10.99 -0.86
C LEU A 165 -7.07 10.47 -0.70
N VAL A 166 -6.48 9.88 -1.73
CA VAL A 166 -5.06 9.46 -1.72
C VAL A 166 -4.16 10.66 -1.42
N TRP A 167 -4.40 11.78 -2.13
CA TRP A 167 -3.64 13.01 -1.89
C TRP A 167 -3.92 13.60 -0.50
N ALA A 168 -5.18 13.72 -0.10
CA ALA A 168 -5.57 14.37 1.15
C ALA A 168 -5.09 13.59 2.39
N VAL A 169 -5.10 12.26 2.36
CA VAL A 169 -4.62 11.44 3.47
C VAL A 169 -3.10 11.56 3.61
N GLY A 170 -2.35 11.54 2.51
CA GLY A 170 -0.89 11.75 2.54
C GLY A 170 -0.55 13.13 3.08
N GLU A 171 -1.08 14.19 2.45
CA GLU A 171 -0.85 15.58 2.88
C GLU A 171 -1.33 15.85 4.31
N GLY A 172 -2.41 15.19 4.74
CA GLY A 172 -2.92 15.30 6.09
C GLY A 172 -1.92 14.78 7.13
N VAL A 173 -1.30 13.63 6.88
CA VAL A 173 -0.24 13.09 7.76
C VAL A 173 0.97 14.01 7.77
N ASP A 174 1.44 14.42 6.60
CA ASP A 174 2.59 15.31 6.47
C ASP A 174 2.36 16.65 7.18
N SER A 175 1.15 17.23 7.04
CA SER A 175 0.77 18.48 7.71
C SER A 175 0.74 18.35 9.23
N VAL A 176 0.25 17.22 9.75
CA VAL A 176 0.27 16.97 11.21
C VAL A 176 1.70 16.92 11.74
N TYR A 177 2.59 16.25 11.01
CA TYR A 177 3.99 16.15 11.45
C TYR A 177 4.74 17.47 11.24
N ARG A 178 4.52 18.22 10.16
CA ARG A 178 5.06 19.60 10.01
C ARG A 178 4.63 20.50 11.18
N TRP A 179 3.34 20.46 11.52
CA TRP A 179 2.83 21.25 12.65
C TRP A 179 3.46 20.84 13.99
N ARG A 180 3.62 19.54 14.26
CA ARG A 180 4.21 19.03 15.50
C ARG A 180 5.70 19.32 15.62
N LEU A 181 6.43 19.29 14.52
CA LEU A 181 7.86 19.53 14.47
C LEU A 181 8.22 21.03 14.40
N GLY A 182 7.28 21.89 13.98
CA GLY A 182 7.50 23.30 13.74
C GLY A 182 8.47 23.59 12.60
N ARG A 183 8.70 22.61 11.70
CA ARG A 183 9.60 22.71 10.55
C ARG A 183 9.09 21.91 9.36
N GLU A 184 9.64 22.21 8.18
CA GLU A 184 9.36 21.41 6.98
C GLU A 184 9.93 20.00 7.10
N LEU A 185 9.23 19.03 6.50
CA LEU A 185 9.72 17.67 6.40
C LEU A 185 10.84 17.58 5.37
N PRO A 186 11.79 16.64 5.55
CA PRO A 186 12.80 16.37 4.54
C PRO A 186 12.17 16.04 3.19
N GLN A 187 12.80 16.49 2.10
CA GLN A 187 12.33 16.18 0.77
C GLN A 187 12.54 14.70 0.43
N GLU A 188 11.55 14.10 -0.19
CA GLU A 188 11.70 12.74 -0.72
C GLU A 188 12.72 12.73 -1.85
N PRO A 189 13.61 11.70 -1.90
CA PRO A 189 14.44 11.48 -3.06
C PRO A 189 13.59 11.34 -4.33
N PRO A 190 14.01 11.93 -5.46
CA PRO A 190 13.27 11.82 -6.71
C PRO A 190 12.99 10.36 -7.07
N LYS A 191 11.75 10.05 -7.45
CA LYS A 191 11.34 8.66 -7.78
C LYS A 191 12.14 8.04 -8.93
N ILE A 192 12.75 8.89 -9.77
CA ILE A 192 13.66 8.46 -10.83
C ILE A 192 14.89 7.71 -10.29
N LEU A 193 15.32 7.97 -9.05
CA LEU A 193 16.44 7.27 -8.43
C LEU A 193 16.17 5.77 -8.28
N TRP A 194 14.91 5.38 -8.03
CA TRP A 194 14.54 3.97 -7.94
C TRP A 194 14.62 3.28 -9.30
N ILE A 195 14.25 4.00 -10.37
CA ILE A 195 14.38 3.51 -11.75
C ILE A 195 15.86 3.39 -12.10
N ALA A 196 16.65 4.41 -11.83
CA ALA A 196 18.10 4.40 -12.06
C ALA A 196 18.78 3.24 -11.31
N MET A 197 18.42 3.01 -10.04
CA MET A 197 18.93 1.90 -9.25
C MET A 197 18.55 0.53 -9.86
N GLY A 198 17.31 0.39 -10.38
CA GLY A 198 16.87 -0.82 -11.06
C GLY A 198 17.59 -1.10 -12.37
N MET A 199 18.14 -0.07 -13.02
CA MET A 199 18.89 -0.16 -14.27
C MET A 199 20.41 -0.31 -14.07
N GLN A 200 20.90 -0.13 -12.84
CA GLN A 200 22.34 -0.25 -12.57
C GLN A 200 22.81 -1.68 -12.71
N ASP A 201 23.94 -1.83 -13.40
CA ASP A 201 24.64 -3.11 -13.51
C ASP A 201 25.39 -3.42 -12.20
N ASN A 202 25.74 -4.69 -12.03
CA ASN A 202 26.38 -5.17 -10.83
C ASN A 202 27.91 -5.15 -10.99
N TRP A 203 28.53 -4.16 -10.39
CA TRP A 203 29.99 -3.99 -10.44
C TRP A 203 30.77 -5.12 -9.77
N GLU A 204 30.18 -5.76 -8.77
CA GLU A 204 30.85 -6.74 -7.93
C GLU A 204 30.59 -8.19 -8.36
N GLY A 205 29.82 -8.41 -9.43
CA GLY A 205 29.56 -9.72 -10.02
C GLY A 205 28.74 -10.71 -9.19
N TRP A 206 28.44 -10.39 -7.93
CA TRP A 206 27.72 -11.29 -7.00
C TRP A 206 26.33 -10.79 -6.60
N ARG A 207 25.98 -9.56 -6.98
CA ARG A 207 24.63 -9.00 -6.76
C ARG A 207 23.85 -8.94 -8.07
N ALA A 208 22.56 -9.24 -8.04
CA ALA A 208 21.71 -9.10 -9.20
C ALA A 208 21.57 -7.63 -9.62
N PRO A 209 21.43 -7.32 -10.93
CA PRO A 209 21.07 -5.98 -11.37
C PRO A 209 19.85 -5.45 -10.63
N GLY A 210 19.86 -4.17 -10.28
CA GLY A 210 18.80 -3.55 -9.50
C GLY A 210 18.86 -3.80 -7.99
N TRP A 211 19.92 -4.43 -7.50
CA TRP A 211 20.12 -4.55 -6.05
C TRP A 211 20.23 -3.18 -5.40
N TYR A 212 19.59 -3.03 -4.21
CA TYR A 212 19.69 -1.81 -3.43
C TYR A 212 21.15 -1.46 -3.13
N ASN A 213 21.55 -0.22 -3.41
CA ASN A 213 22.83 0.34 -3.04
C ASN A 213 22.66 1.80 -2.55
N MET A 214 23.64 2.26 -1.79
CA MET A 214 23.64 3.62 -1.24
C MET A 214 24.15 4.68 -2.23
N TYR A 215 24.70 4.28 -3.37
CA TYR A 215 25.30 5.20 -4.33
C TYR A 215 24.34 6.30 -4.79
N ASN A 216 23.11 5.93 -5.11
CA ASN A 216 22.09 6.89 -5.55
C ASN A 216 21.70 7.90 -4.46
N TYR A 217 21.90 7.58 -3.19
CA TYR A 217 21.67 8.50 -2.08
C TYR A 217 22.84 9.44 -1.88
N THR A 218 24.07 8.96 -1.97
CA THR A 218 25.27 9.80 -1.87
C THR A 218 25.39 10.80 -3.02
N VAL A 219 24.81 10.53 -4.16
CA VAL A 219 24.75 11.45 -5.31
C VAL A 219 23.63 12.49 -5.15
N PHE A 220 22.60 12.17 -4.34
CA PHE A 220 21.48 13.07 -4.09
C PHE A 220 21.75 14.03 -2.92
N GLU A 221 22.51 13.60 -1.90
CA GLU A 221 22.98 14.44 -0.80
C GLU A 221 24.04 15.45 -1.25
#